data_1b89b5983f8d2d3b64107a512bed4eda
#
_entry.id   1b89b5983f8d2d3b64107a512bed4eda
#
_cell.length_a   1.000
_cell.length_b   1.000
_cell.length_c   1.000
_cell.angle_alpha   90.00
_cell.angle_beta   90.00
_cell.angle_gamma   90.00
#
_symmetry.space_group_name_H-M   'P 1'
#
loop_
_entity.id
_entity.type
_entity.pdbx_description
1 polymer ?
#
loop_
_entity_poly.entity_id
_entity_poly.type
_entity_poly.pdbx_seq_one_letter_code
_entity_poly.pdbx_strand_id
1 'polypeptide(L)'
;MKSISTFSLVARASNGDLGVAVASKFLAVGSAVPWVTGGVGAVATQSYANTSYGPRALNAMANGLGLEEIAAEFALSDEGIAQRQFGLVNAAGQALTFTGDACHAWAGGRTGIGYAAQGNLLAGPQVVDALAETFETRTDLEFPQRMLTALLAADRAGGDMRGRQSAALYIARVDGGYGSFNDRYIDLRVDDHSDPVVELERLLGIQRLLFERPKESNLLPLEDETAQRLLHILVKIGHLHSEPASWNETAQHALESLAGIENLEERIVAPRDGKYFVDPIMLGFLEDKFGR
;
A
#
# COMPACT_ATOMS: atom_id res chain seq x y z
N MET A 1 -14.49 -21.09 -15.28
CA MET A 1 -14.04 -19.99 -14.39
C MET A 1 -13.20 -19.04 -15.22
N LYS A 2 -13.26 -17.70 -15.03
CA LYS A 2 -12.35 -16.78 -15.73
C LYS A 2 -10.98 -16.79 -15.06
N SER A 3 -9.90 -16.80 -15.86
CA SER A 3 -8.54 -16.69 -15.35
C SER A 3 -8.29 -15.27 -14.81
N ILE A 4 -7.69 -15.16 -13.63
CA ILE A 4 -7.17 -13.92 -13.05
C ILE A 4 -5.70 -13.84 -13.42
N SER A 5 -5.42 -13.53 -14.69
CA SER A 5 -4.06 -13.33 -15.19
C SER A 5 -3.51 -12.03 -14.61
N THR A 6 -2.31 -12.07 -14.03
CA THR A 6 -1.95 -11.12 -12.99
C THR A 6 -0.45 -11.14 -12.76
N PHE A 7 0.09 -10.05 -12.26
CA PHE A 7 1.40 -10.03 -11.59
C PHE A 7 1.22 -9.47 -10.19
N SER A 8 1.93 -10.05 -9.24
CA SER A 8 1.84 -9.68 -7.83
C SER A 8 3.15 -9.86 -7.09
N LEU A 9 3.30 -9.07 -6.04
CA LEU A 9 4.38 -9.11 -5.06
C LEU A 9 3.76 -9.38 -3.68
N VAL A 10 4.26 -10.40 -3.01
CA VAL A 10 3.98 -10.66 -1.60
C VAL A 10 5.26 -10.37 -0.82
N ALA A 11 5.20 -9.58 0.23
CA ALA A 11 6.42 -9.16 0.91
C ALA A 11 6.25 -8.91 2.41
N ARG A 12 7.39 -8.94 3.12
CA ARG A 12 7.53 -8.55 4.53
C ARG A 12 8.57 -7.44 4.67
N ALA A 13 8.23 -6.44 5.44
CA ALA A 13 9.15 -5.37 5.84
C ALA A 13 10.01 -5.74 7.05
N SER A 14 11.10 -5.02 7.28
CA SER A 14 11.97 -5.21 8.44
C SER A 14 11.27 -4.95 9.78
N ASN A 15 10.29 -4.03 9.79
CA ASN A 15 9.47 -3.72 10.98
C ASN A 15 8.35 -4.74 11.24
N GLY A 16 8.20 -5.76 10.38
CA GLY A 16 7.20 -6.82 10.52
C GLY A 16 5.91 -6.59 9.73
N ASP A 17 5.72 -5.46 9.05
CA ASP A 17 4.60 -5.27 8.14
C ASP A 17 4.61 -6.33 7.05
N LEU A 18 3.43 -6.81 6.69
CA LEU A 18 3.23 -7.81 5.64
C LEU A 18 2.31 -7.21 4.56
N GLY A 19 2.57 -7.50 3.30
CA GLY A 19 1.78 -6.89 2.24
C GLY A 19 1.70 -7.67 0.94
N VAL A 20 0.69 -7.32 0.15
CA VAL A 20 0.50 -7.76 -1.23
C VAL A 20 0.25 -6.54 -2.11
N ALA A 21 1.03 -6.42 -3.19
CA ALA A 21 0.76 -5.50 -4.29
C ALA A 21 0.42 -6.32 -5.54
N VAL A 22 -0.63 -5.93 -6.28
CA VAL A 22 -1.15 -6.70 -7.42
C VAL A 22 -1.74 -5.80 -8.50
N ALA A 23 -1.55 -6.17 -9.77
CA ALA A 23 -2.24 -5.55 -10.90
C ALA A 23 -2.64 -6.59 -11.96
N SER A 24 -3.73 -6.32 -12.71
CA SER A 24 -4.34 -7.29 -13.61
C SER A 24 -5.26 -6.62 -14.65
N LYS A 25 -5.46 -7.30 -15.78
CA LYS A 25 -6.61 -7.09 -16.67
C LYS A 25 -7.82 -7.90 -16.19
N PHE A 26 -8.24 -7.63 -14.97
CA PHE A 26 -9.38 -8.25 -14.30
C PHE A 26 -10.09 -7.20 -13.44
N LEU A 27 -11.40 -7.19 -13.40
CA LEU A 27 -12.17 -6.24 -12.58
C LEU A 27 -11.94 -6.54 -11.10
N ALA A 28 -11.59 -5.50 -10.31
CA ALA A 28 -11.47 -5.56 -8.86
C ALA A 28 -10.54 -6.68 -8.36
N VAL A 29 -9.32 -6.78 -8.92
CA VAL A 29 -8.32 -7.82 -8.57
C VAL A 29 -8.03 -7.86 -7.07
N GLY A 30 -8.11 -6.71 -6.40
CA GLY A 30 -7.92 -6.58 -4.95
C GLY A 30 -8.97 -7.30 -4.09
N SER A 31 -10.09 -7.73 -4.67
CA SER A 31 -11.11 -8.51 -3.95
C SER A 31 -10.82 -10.02 -3.91
N ALA A 32 -9.93 -10.51 -4.77
CA ALA A 32 -9.73 -11.93 -4.97
C ALA A 32 -8.30 -12.41 -4.67
N VAL A 33 -7.29 -11.61 -5.04
CA VAL A 33 -5.88 -12.05 -5.02
C VAL A 33 -5.20 -11.86 -3.67
N PRO A 34 -5.26 -10.68 -3.00
CA PRO A 34 -4.48 -10.41 -1.80
C PRO A 34 -5.18 -10.91 -0.52
N TRP A 35 -4.39 -11.54 0.34
CA TRP A 35 -4.79 -12.00 1.68
C TRP A 35 -3.62 -11.74 2.64
N VAL A 36 -3.87 -10.99 3.70
CA VAL A 36 -2.80 -10.62 4.65
C VAL A 36 -3.35 -10.65 6.07
N THR A 37 -2.52 -11.10 7.01
CA THR A 37 -2.78 -11.02 8.45
C THR A 37 -1.51 -10.56 9.15
N GLY A 38 -1.60 -9.50 9.94
CA GLY A 38 -0.49 -8.93 10.70
C GLY A 38 0.12 -9.95 11.65
N GLY A 39 1.44 -10.03 11.68
CA GLY A 39 2.17 -10.98 12.51
C GLY A 39 2.10 -12.46 12.08
N VAL A 40 1.37 -12.78 10.98
CA VAL A 40 1.19 -14.15 10.49
C VAL A 40 1.81 -14.34 9.11
N GLY A 41 1.29 -13.65 8.10
CA GLY A 41 1.74 -13.85 6.73
C GLY A 41 0.95 -13.05 5.69
N ALA A 42 1.39 -13.17 4.44
CA ALA A 42 0.76 -12.60 3.27
C ALA A 42 0.70 -13.64 2.14
N VAL A 43 -0.38 -13.61 1.38
CA VAL A 43 -0.70 -14.58 0.32
C VAL A 43 -1.26 -13.84 -0.89
N ALA A 44 -0.78 -14.19 -2.08
CA ALA A 44 -1.42 -13.86 -3.34
C ALA A 44 -1.84 -15.16 -4.05
N THR A 45 -3.10 -15.31 -4.43
CA THR A 45 -3.62 -16.45 -5.20
C THR A 45 -4.22 -15.96 -6.52
N GLN A 46 -3.76 -16.48 -7.65
CA GLN A 46 -4.04 -15.94 -8.99
C GLN A 46 -4.04 -17.02 -10.07
N SER A 47 -4.07 -16.65 -11.37
CA SER A 47 -4.34 -17.51 -12.52
C SER A 47 -5.80 -17.99 -12.50
N TYR A 48 -6.09 -19.26 -12.54
CA TYR A 48 -7.40 -19.79 -12.16
C TYR A 48 -7.44 -19.86 -10.63
N ALA A 49 -7.59 -18.68 -9.98
CA ALA A 49 -7.41 -18.54 -8.56
C ALA A 49 -8.35 -19.43 -7.74
N ASN A 50 -7.79 -20.16 -6.80
CA ASN A 50 -8.54 -20.74 -5.71
C ASN A 50 -8.47 -19.81 -4.50
N THR A 51 -9.49 -18.97 -4.32
CA THR A 51 -9.49 -17.96 -3.26
C THR A 51 -9.51 -18.53 -1.84
N SER A 52 -9.84 -19.83 -1.68
CA SER A 52 -9.73 -20.50 -0.38
C SER A 52 -8.28 -20.67 0.10
N TYR A 53 -7.30 -20.57 -0.82
CA TYR A 53 -5.87 -20.64 -0.45
C TYR A 53 -5.45 -19.51 0.49
N GLY A 54 -6.01 -18.31 0.31
CA GLY A 54 -5.73 -17.19 1.20
C GLY A 54 -5.95 -17.50 2.67
N PRO A 55 -7.21 -17.71 3.11
CA PRO A 55 -7.51 -18.01 4.51
C PRO A 55 -6.91 -19.35 4.98
N ARG A 56 -6.81 -20.37 4.12
CA ARG A 56 -6.19 -21.66 4.49
C ARG A 56 -4.71 -21.50 4.79
N ALA A 57 -3.95 -20.81 3.92
CA ALA A 57 -2.53 -20.57 4.12
C ALA A 57 -2.26 -19.72 5.37
N LEU A 58 -3.03 -18.64 5.57
CA LEU A 58 -2.88 -17.79 6.76
C LEU A 58 -3.19 -18.58 8.05
N ASN A 59 -4.23 -19.41 8.06
CA ASN A 59 -4.52 -20.26 9.20
C ASN A 59 -3.41 -21.31 9.45
N ALA A 60 -2.87 -21.92 8.40
CA ALA A 60 -1.76 -22.87 8.49
C ALA A 60 -0.49 -22.22 9.04
N MET A 61 -0.12 -21.02 8.51
CA MET A 61 1.01 -20.22 9.03
C MET A 61 0.83 -19.85 10.51
N ALA A 62 -0.38 -19.43 10.92
CA ALA A 62 -0.69 -19.12 12.31
C ALA A 62 -0.55 -20.32 13.24
N ASN A 63 -0.73 -21.54 12.72
CA ASN A 63 -0.50 -22.81 13.43
C ASN A 63 0.93 -23.34 13.28
N GLY A 64 1.86 -22.58 12.67
CA GLY A 64 3.28 -22.91 12.59
C GLY A 64 3.69 -23.85 11.46
N LEU A 65 2.79 -24.13 10.47
CA LEU A 65 3.18 -24.93 9.31
C LEU A 65 4.15 -24.18 8.42
N GLY A 66 5.15 -24.93 7.86
CA GLY A 66 6.10 -24.42 6.86
C GLY A 66 5.42 -24.12 5.51
N LEU A 67 6.02 -23.21 4.72
CA LEU A 67 5.44 -22.80 3.43
C LEU A 67 5.39 -23.95 2.42
N GLU A 68 6.41 -24.81 2.43
CA GLU A 68 6.49 -26.02 1.59
C GLU A 68 5.40 -27.04 1.95
N GLU A 69 5.10 -27.19 3.23
CA GLU A 69 4.03 -28.08 3.72
C GLU A 69 2.67 -27.57 3.27
N ILE A 70 2.45 -26.25 3.34
CA ILE A 70 1.23 -25.58 2.85
C ILE A 70 1.06 -25.79 1.34
N ALA A 71 2.14 -25.59 0.57
CA ALA A 71 2.11 -25.81 -0.88
C ALA A 71 1.84 -27.28 -1.25
N ALA A 72 2.42 -28.23 -0.50
CA ALA A 72 2.19 -29.65 -0.68
C ALA A 72 0.73 -30.03 -0.34
N GLU A 73 0.15 -29.46 0.72
CA GLU A 73 -1.28 -29.67 1.05
C GLU A 73 -2.18 -29.17 -0.09
N PHE A 74 -1.89 -28.02 -0.69
CA PHE A 74 -2.65 -27.51 -1.83
C PHE A 74 -2.54 -28.44 -3.04
N ALA A 75 -1.33 -28.94 -3.33
CA ALA A 75 -1.10 -29.88 -4.43
C ALA A 75 -1.87 -31.20 -4.26
N LEU A 76 -2.02 -31.67 -3.01
CA LEU A 76 -2.75 -32.90 -2.71
C LEU A 76 -4.28 -32.71 -2.69
N SER A 77 -4.75 -31.52 -2.33
CA SER A 77 -6.18 -31.26 -2.09
C SER A 77 -6.91 -30.57 -3.24
N ASP A 78 -6.20 -30.08 -4.26
CA ASP A 78 -6.80 -29.38 -5.40
C ASP A 78 -6.43 -30.06 -6.74
N GLU A 79 -7.39 -30.77 -7.33
CA GLU A 79 -7.22 -31.38 -8.67
C GLU A 79 -6.87 -30.38 -9.77
N GLY A 80 -7.17 -29.08 -9.57
CA GLY A 80 -6.87 -27.99 -10.48
C GLY A 80 -5.50 -27.33 -10.26
N ILE A 81 -4.63 -27.90 -9.41
CA ILE A 81 -3.34 -27.29 -9.01
C ILE A 81 -2.46 -26.88 -10.19
N ALA A 82 -2.49 -27.61 -11.29
CA ALA A 82 -1.75 -27.30 -12.52
C ALA A 82 -2.11 -25.92 -13.12
N GLN A 83 -3.27 -25.37 -12.80
CA GLN A 83 -3.74 -24.06 -13.27
C GLN A 83 -3.61 -22.95 -12.20
N ARG A 84 -3.11 -23.27 -11.01
CA ARG A 84 -2.97 -22.30 -9.90
C ARG A 84 -1.63 -21.63 -9.94
N GLN A 85 -1.62 -20.38 -9.47
CA GLN A 85 -0.40 -19.67 -9.16
C GLN A 85 -0.59 -18.94 -7.84
N PHE A 86 0.39 -19.03 -6.94
CA PHE A 86 0.35 -18.34 -5.65
C PHE A 86 1.73 -17.97 -5.15
N GLY A 87 1.78 -16.92 -4.33
CA GLY A 87 2.95 -16.50 -3.57
C GLY A 87 2.61 -16.44 -2.09
N LEU A 88 3.55 -16.84 -1.25
CA LEU A 88 3.43 -16.90 0.20
C LEU A 88 4.64 -16.23 0.85
N VAL A 89 4.41 -15.44 1.90
CA VAL A 89 5.46 -14.95 2.80
C VAL A 89 4.94 -15.05 4.23
N ASN A 90 5.72 -15.65 5.14
CA ASN A 90 5.34 -15.74 6.55
C ASN A 90 5.96 -14.60 7.40
N ALA A 91 5.58 -14.52 8.66
CA ALA A 91 6.09 -13.53 9.61
C ALA A 91 7.60 -13.62 9.86
N ALA A 92 8.23 -14.77 9.61
CA ALA A 92 9.69 -14.94 9.69
C ALA A 92 10.42 -14.44 8.43
N GLY A 93 9.69 -14.09 7.36
CA GLY A 93 10.26 -13.63 6.09
C GLY A 93 10.67 -14.76 5.15
N GLN A 94 10.29 -16.00 5.45
CA GLN A 94 10.41 -17.08 4.47
C GLN A 94 9.41 -16.84 3.35
N ALA A 95 9.80 -17.15 2.12
CA ALA A 95 9.01 -16.86 0.92
C ALA A 95 8.96 -18.08 0.00
N LEU A 96 7.80 -18.28 -0.63
CA LEU A 96 7.57 -19.33 -1.63
C LEU A 96 6.69 -18.81 -2.74
N THR A 97 7.00 -19.18 -3.99
CA THR A 97 6.11 -19.01 -5.14
C THR A 97 5.86 -20.36 -5.82
N PHE A 98 4.63 -20.57 -6.26
CA PHE A 98 4.22 -21.75 -7.02
C PHE A 98 3.55 -21.30 -8.31
N THR A 99 3.94 -21.93 -9.43
CA THR A 99 3.32 -21.74 -10.74
C THR A 99 3.03 -23.11 -11.33
N GLY A 100 1.76 -23.45 -11.50
CA GLY A 100 1.35 -24.71 -12.11
C GLY A 100 1.61 -24.76 -13.60
N ASP A 101 1.90 -25.92 -14.13
CA ASP A 101 2.34 -26.15 -15.52
C ASP A 101 1.31 -25.78 -16.58
N ALA A 102 0.03 -25.68 -16.22
CA ALA A 102 -1.06 -25.26 -17.07
C ALA A 102 -1.46 -23.79 -16.90
N CYS A 103 -0.64 -22.97 -16.22
CA CYS A 103 -0.81 -21.53 -16.21
C CYS A 103 -0.53 -20.96 -17.62
N HIS A 104 -1.30 -19.94 -18.02
CA HIS A 104 -1.09 -19.30 -19.32
C HIS A 104 0.26 -18.59 -19.40
N ALA A 105 1.04 -18.91 -20.43
CA ALA A 105 2.35 -18.33 -20.68
C ALA A 105 2.28 -16.85 -21.14
N TRP A 106 3.27 -15.98 -20.86
CA TRP A 106 4.38 -16.35 -20.01
C TRP A 106 3.93 -16.40 -18.53
N ALA A 107 4.35 -17.41 -17.78
CA ALA A 107 4.05 -17.55 -16.36
C ALA A 107 5.31 -18.00 -15.61
N GLY A 108 5.50 -17.49 -14.40
CA GLY A 108 6.63 -17.84 -13.55
C GLY A 108 6.69 -16.98 -12.30
N GLY A 109 7.71 -17.20 -11.47
CA GLY A 109 7.93 -16.48 -10.24
C GLY A 109 9.38 -16.46 -9.81
N ARG A 110 9.69 -15.57 -8.89
CA ARG A 110 11.01 -15.39 -8.26
C ARG A 110 10.82 -15.11 -6.78
N THR A 111 11.67 -15.69 -5.93
CA THR A 111 11.70 -15.40 -4.50
C THR A 111 13.02 -14.79 -4.10
N GLY A 112 13.00 -14.04 -3.03
CA GLY A 112 14.18 -13.51 -2.36
C GLY A 112 13.91 -13.34 -0.86
N ILE A 113 14.80 -12.63 -0.17
CA ILE A 113 14.68 -12.43 1.28
C ILE A 113 13.42 -11.59 1.57
N GLY A 114 12.43 -12.22 2.20
CA GLY A 114 11.19 -11.57 2.61
C GLY A 114 10.22 -11.24 1.49
N TYR A 115 10.34 -11.83 0.29
CA TYR A 115 9.37 -11.60 -0.77
C TYR A 115 9.22 -12.78 -1.74
N ALA A 116 8.03 -12.86 -2.37
CA ALA A 116 7.74 -13.67 -3.55
C ALA A 116 7.07 -12.79 -4.62
N ALA A 117 7.61 -12.83 -5.84
CA ALA A 117 7.09 -12.15 -7.03
C ALA A 117 6.64 -13.21 -8.05
N GLN A 118 5.47 -13.08 -8.62
CA GLN A 118 4.93 -14.03 -9.59
C GLN A 118 3.97 -13.37 -10.56
N GLY A 119 3.76 -14.03 -11.70
CA GLY A 119 2.78 -13.61 -12.67
C GLY A 119 2.49 -14.67 -13.73
N ASN A 120 1.37 -14.49 -14.42
CA ASN A 120 0.92 -15.36 -15.50
C ASN A 120 0.25 -14.53 -16.61
N LEU A 121 0.29 -15.03 -17.84
CA LEU A 121 -0.16 -14.33 -19.05
C LEU A 121 0.50 -12.94 -19.17
N LEU A 122 1.79 -12.87 -18.89
CA LEU A 122 2.59 -11.65 -18.92
C LEU A 122 3.22 -11.43 -20.31
N ALA A 123 3.64 -10.19 -20.54
CA ALA A 123 4.41 -9.83 -21.73
C ALA A 123 5.75 -10.62 -21.86
N GLY A 124 6.28 -11.11 -20.74
CA GLY A 124 7.48 -11.93 -20.66
C GLY A 124 8.08 -11.99 -19.27
N PRO A 125 9.21 -12.69 -19.09
CA PRO A 125 9.89 -12.83 -17.79
C PRO A 125 10.35 -11.49 -17.19
N GLN A 126 10.67 -10.50 -18.05
CA GLN A 126 11.11 -9.17 -17.62
C GLN A 126 10.13 -8.47 -16.67
N VAL A 127 8.84 -8.86 -16.69
CA VAL A 127 7.82 -8.29 -15.78
C VAL A 127 8.08 -8.72 -14.35
N VAL A 128 8.33 -10.02 -14.13
CA VAL A 128 8.65 -10.55 -12.78
C VAL A 128 10.05 -10.11 -12.35
N ASP A 129 11.01 -10.04 -13.28
CA ASP A 129 12.35 -9.54 -12.98
C ASP A 129 12.32 -8.07 -12.54
N ALA A 130 11.61 -7.19 -13.27
CA ALA A 130 11.46 -5.78 -12.90
C ALA A 130 10.77 -5.61 -11.54
N LEU A 131 9.77 -6.44 -11.25
CA LEU A 131 9.07 -6.45 -9.94
C LEU A 131 10.04 -6.78 -8.80
N ALA A 132 10.80 -7.87 -8.96
CA ALA A 132 11.73 -8.39 -7.96
C ALA A 132 12.94 -7.44 -7.77
N GLU A 133 13.62 -7.06 -8.86
CA GLU A 133 14.81 -6.21 -8.82
C GLU A 133 14.52 -4.82 -8.26
N THR A 134 13.37 -4.24 -8.62
CA THR A 134 12.98 -2.95 -8.06
C THR A 134 12.69 -3.09 -6.57
N PHE A 135 12.01 -4.13 -6.13
CA PHE A 135 11.80 -4.36 -4.71
C PHE A 135 13.11 -4.61 -3.95
N GLU A 136 14.05 -5.35 -4.50
CA GLU A 136 15.36 -5.60 -3.90
C GLU A 136 16.21 -4.33 -3.75
N THR A 137 16.24 -3.49 -4.78
CA THR A 137 17.17 -2.35 -4.88
C THR A 137 16.63 -1.07 -4.21
N ARG A 138 15.31 -0.85 -4.17
CA ARG A 138 14.72 0.37 -3.61
C ARG A 138 14.53 0.30 -2.09
N THR A 139 15.58 -0.07 -1.39
CA THR A 139 15.58 -0.12 0.09
C THR A 139 15.58 1.27 0.75
N ASP A 140 15.81 2.32 -0.03
CA ASP A 140 15.69 3.73 0.35
C ASP A 140 14.23 4.17 0.59
N LEU A 141 13.26 3.42 0.04
CA LEU A 141 11.84 3.75 0.16
C LEU A 141 11.18 3.07 1.36
N GLU A 142 10.19 3.73 1.94
CA GLU A 142 9.28 3.10 2.91
C GLU A 142 8.51 1.96 2.27
N PHE A 143 8.16 0.94 3.05
CA PHE A 143 7.63 -0.33 2.55
C PHE A 143 6.43 -0.21 1.61
N PRO A 144 5.37 0.59 1.90
CA PRO A 144 4.25 0.76 0.97
C PRO A 144 4.69 1.33 -0.39
N GLN A 145 5.54 2.36 -0.37
CA GLN A 145 6.05 2.98 -1.59
C GLN A 145 6.98 2.05 -2.37
N ARG A 146 7.79 1.28 -1.67
CA ARG A 146 8.69 0.28 -2.26
C ARG A 146 7.91 -0.79 -3.02
N MET A 147 6.85 -1.34 -2.41
CA MET A 147 5.96 -2.31 -3.06
C MET A 147 5.29 -1.73 -4.31
N LEU A 148 4.77 -0.52 -4.20
CA LEU A 148 4.08 0.14 -5.30
C LEU A 148 5.04 0.55 -6.43
N THR A 149 6.25 1.02 -6.11
CA THR A 149 7.30 1.32 -7.11
C THR A 149 7.70 0.06 -7.88
N ALA A 150 7.81 -1.08 -7.19
CA ALA A 150 8.08 -2.37 -7.82
C ALA A 150 6.92 -2.79 -8.74
N LEU A 151 5.67 -2.64 -8.30
CA LEU A 151 4.49 -2.94 -9.13
C LEU A 151 4.44 -2.06 -10.38
N LEU A 152 4.77 -0.77 -10.27
CA LEU A 152 4.85 0.17 -11.39
C LEU A 152 5.96 -0.19 -12.37
N ALA A 153 7.12 -0.64 -11.88
CA ALA A 153 8.21 -1.10 -12.74
C ALA A 153 7.80 -2.34 -13.55
N ALA A 154 7.11 -3.30 -12.93
CA ALA A 154 6.57 -4.47 -13.60
C ALA A 154 5.51 -4.11 -14.67
N ASP A 155 4.61 -3.18 -14.34
CA ASP A 155 3.60 -2.67 -15.29
C ASP A 155 4.26 -2.01 -16.51
N ARG A 156 5.31 -1.20 -16.30
CA ARG A 156 6.10 -0.56 -17.37
C ARG A 156 6.94 -1.54 -18.18
N ALA A 157 7.34 -2.67 -17.61
CA ALA A 157 8.04 -3.76 -18.30
C ALA A 157 7.12 -4.60 -19.22
N GLY A 158 5.82 -4.26 -19.26
CA GLY A 158 4.83 -4.87 -20.15
C GLY A 158 3.62 -5.48 -19.42
N GLY A 159 3.72 -5.75 -18.12
CA GLY A 159 2.62 -6.20 -17.27
C GLY A 159 1.82 -7.39 -17.82
N ASP A 160 0.51 -7.37 -17.63
CA ASP A 160 -0.45 -8.31 -18.20
C ASP A 160 -0.57 -8.06 -19.71
N MET A 161 -0.30 -9.08 -20.55
CA MET A 161 -0.29 -8.93 -22.01
C MET A 161 -1.65 -8.52 -22.61
N ARG A 162 -2.74 -8.64 -21.89
CA ARG A 162 -4.08 -8.19 -22.28
C ARG A 162 -4.32 -6.70 -22.01
N GLY A 163 -3.42 -6.03 -21.28
CA GLY A 163 -3.53 -4.65 -20.87
C GLY A 163 -3.85 -4.48 -19.38
N ARG A 164 -4.38 -3.32 -19.01
CA ARG A 164 -4.61 -2.87 -17.63
C ARG A 164 -6.09 -2.81 -17.31
N GLN A 165 -6.46 -3.03 -16.03
CA GLN A 165 -7.83 -2.77 -15.55
C GLN A 165 -7.91 -2.43 -14.07
N SER A 166 -7.23 -3.19 -13.19
CA SER A 166 -7.32 -2.96 -11.75
C SER A 166 -5.97 -3.18 -11.06
N ALA A 167 -5.80 -2.59 -9.87
CA ALA A 167 -4.65 -2.79 -9.01
C ALA A 167 -5.05 -2.69 -7.53
N ALA A 168 -4.24 -3.27 -6.63
CA ALA A 168 -4.45 -3.16 -5.20
C ALA A 168 -3.13 -3.20 -4.44
N LEU A 169 -3.11 -2.52 -3.28
CA LEU A 169 -2.08 -2.59 -2.27
C LEU A 169 -2.74 -2.87 -0.92
N TYR A 170 -2.49 -4.06 -0.37
CA TYR A 170 -2.97 -4.42 0.96
C TYR A 170 -1.78 -4.69 1.87
N ILE A 171 -1.69 -3.95 2.98
CA ILE A 171 -0.64 -4.09 4.00
C ILE A 171 -1.30 -4.25 5.37
N ALA A 172 -0.91 -5.30 6.08
CA ALA A 172 -1.27 -5.51 7.46
C ALA A 172 -0.08 -5.21 8.39
N ARG A 173 -0.40 -4.54 9.48
CA ARG A 173 0.47 -4.25 10.63
C ARG A 173 -0.28 -4.62 11.88
N VAL A 174 0.34 -5.31 12.83
CA VAL A 174 -0.30 -5.62 14.11
C VAL A 174 -0.80 -4.31 14.75
N ASP A 175 -2.09 -4.26 15.08
CA ASP A 175 -2.79 -3.09 15.64
C ASP A 175 -2.66 -1.79 14.79
N GLY A 176 -2.34 -1.93 13.49
CA GLY A 176 -2.07 -0.80 12.60
C GLY A 176 -3.31 -0.25 11.86
N GLY A 177 -4.47 -0.88 12.01
CA GLY A 177 -5.71 -0.42 11.39
C GLY A 177 -6.33 0.77 12.12
N TYR A 178 -7.43 1.30 11.56
CA TYR A 178 -8.12 2.46 12.11
C TYR A 178 -8.46 2.27 13.59
N GLY A 179 -8.03 3.21 14.43
CA GLY A 179 -8.20 3.18 15.88
C GLY A 179 -7.48 2.02 16.58
N SER A 180 -6.56 1.34 15.93
CA SER A 180 -5.86 0.14 16.45
C SER A 180 -6.79 -1.05 16.76
N PHE A 181 -7.99 -1.10 16.14
CA PHE A 181 -8.96 -2.19 16.36
C PHE A 181 -8.76 -3.40 15.46
N ASN A 182 -7.88 -3.32 14.47
CA ASN A 182 -7.53 -4.40 13.55
C ASN A 182 -6.12 -4.18 12.97
N ASP A 183 -5.67 -5.09 12.13
CA ASP A 183 -4.34 -5.07 11.50
C ASP A 183 -4.31 -4.43 10.09
N ARG A 184 -5.44 -3.96 9.57
CA ARG A 184 -5.56 -3.42 8.20
C ARG A 184 -4.98 -2.00 8.11
N TYR A 185 -3.66 -1.93 7.96
CA TYR A 185 -2.91 -0.66 7.90
C TYR A 185 -3.14 0.10 6.60
N ILE A 186 -3.03 -0.57 5.46
CA ILE A 186 -3.34 -0.01 4.14
C ILE A 186 -4.19 -1.03 3.37
N ASP A 187 -5.31 -0.61 2.81
CA ASP A 187 -6.15 -1.39 1.90
C ASP A 187 -6.67 -0.45 0.81
N LEU A 188 -5.83 -0.27 -0.22
CA LEU A 188 -6.12 0.60 -1.35
C LEU A 188 -6.43 -0.25 -2.58
N ARG A 189 -7.51 0.07 -3.28
CA ARG A 189 -7.99 -0.66 -4.45
C ARG A 189 -8.42 0.29 -5.54
N VAL A 190 -7.99 -0.02 -6.74
CA VAL A 190 -8.46 0.59 -7.99
C VAL A 190 -9.15 -0.53 -8.75
N ASP A 191 -10.47 -0.55 -8.72
CA ASP A 191 -11.26 -1.68 -9.22
C ASP A 191 -11.41 -1.69 -10.74
N ASP A 192 -11.45 -0.51 -11.38
CA ASP A 192 -11.50 -0.35 -12.84
C ASP A 192 -10.92 1.00 -13.26
N HIS A 193 -9.80 1.00 -13.98
CA HIS A 193 -9.13 2.20 -14.47
C HIS A 193 -8.21 1.87 -15.66
N SER A 194 -8.00 2.82 -16.55
CA SER A 194 -7.09 2.66 -17.70
C SER A 194 -5.61 2.60 -17.29
N ASP A 195 -5.25 3.21 -16.16
CA ASP A 195 -3.89 3.19 -15.59
C ASP A 195 -3.96 2.98 -14.07
N PRO A 196 -4.31 1.74 -13.64
CA PRO A 196 -4.69 1.47 -12.25
C PRO A 196 -3.52 1.57 -11.27
N VAL A 197 -2.29 1.30 -11.70
CA VAL A 197 -1.11 1.35 -10.81
C VAL A 197 -0.73 2.81 -10.52
N VAL A 198 -0.82 3.70 -11.50
CA VAL A 198 -0.60 5.15 -11.31
C VAL A 198 -1.69 5.74 -10.42
N GLU A 199 -2.95 5.34 -10.61
CA GLU A 199 -4.04 5.76 -9.74
C GLU A 199 -3.86 5.24 -8.31
N LEU A 200 -3.35 4.03 -8.13
CA LEU A 200 -3.02 3.47 -6.81
C LEU A 200 -1.90 4.28 -6.12
N GLU A 201 -0.92 4.79 -6.89
CA GLU A 201 0.13 5.70 -6.37
C GLU A 201 -0.47 7.02 -5.88
N ARG A 202 -1.43 7.59 -6.62
CA ARG A 202 -2.17 8.79 -6.18
C ARG A 202 -2.94 8.51 -4.88
N LEU A 203 -3.61 7.36 -4.78
CA LEU A 203 -4.34 6.96 -3.57
C LEU A 203 -3.42 6.75 -2.37
N LEU A 204 -2.21 6.20 -2.56
CA LEU A 204 -1.22 6.08 -1.50
C LEU A 204 -0.74 7.46 -1.01
N GLY A 205 -0.62 8.43 -1.90
CA GLY A 205 -0.35 9.83 -1.52
C GLY A 205 -1.45 10.40 -0.63
N ILE A 206 -2.71 10.17 -0.95
CA ILE A 206 -3.86 10.59 -0.12
C ILE A 206 -3.86 9.84 1.22
N GLN A 207 -3.64 8.53 1.22
CA GLN A 207 -3.53 7.74 2.45
C GLN A 207 -2.48 8.33 3.41
N ARG A 208 -1.31 8.70 2.88
CA ARG A 208 -0.26 9.35 3.65
C ARG A 208 -0.66 10.70 4.18
N LEU A 209 -1.28 11.52 3.33
CA LEU A 209 -1.76 12.84 3.73
C LEU A 209 -2.74 12.77 4.90
N LEU A 210 -3.69 11.83 4.87
CA LEU A 210 -4.79 11.79 5.83
C LEU A 210 -4.47 10.99 7.12
N PHE A 211 -3.60 9.97 7.05
CA PHE A 211 -3.42 9.02 8.16
C PHE A 211 -2.01 8.94 8.73
N GLU A 212 -0.99 9.51 8.08
CA GLU A 212 0.35 9.56 8.64
C GLU A 212 0.49 10.75 9.60
N ARG A 213 1.06 10.49 10.76
CA ARG A 213 1.39 11.54 11.73
C ARG A 213 2.66 12.30 11.33
N PRO A 214 2.74 13.59 11.64
CA PRO A 214 3.94 14.38 11.40
C PRO A 214 5.17 13.79 12.09
N LYS A 215 6.31 13.84 11.40
CA LYS A 215 7.61 13.54 12.01
C LYS A 215 8.08 14.78 12.76
N GLU A 216 8.39 14.67 14.04
CA GLU A 216 8.84 15.81 14.87
C GLU A 216 10.02 16.58 14.28
N SER A 217 10.97 15.85 13.66
CA SER A 217 12.14 16.44 13.01
C SER A 217 11.82 17.37 11.83
N ASN A 218 10.63 17.28 11.28
CA ASN A 218 10.23 18.01 10.07
C ASN A 218 9.30 19.19 10.35
N LEU A 219 8.85 19.35 11.59
CA LEU A 219 7.93 20.40 11.96
C LEU A 219 8.52 21.79 11.74
N LEU A 220 7.72 22.68 11.15
CA LEU A 220 8.06 24.08 10.96
C LEU A 220 7.45 24.93 12.08
N PRO A 221 8.20 25.87 12.68
CA PRO A 221 7.62 26.80 13.64
C PRO A 221 6.62 27.72 12.95
N LEU A 222 5.50 28.02 13.61
CA LEU A 222 4.51 28.98 13.15
C LEU A 222 4.92 30.39 13.57
N GLU A 223 6.02 30.87 12.98
CA GLU A 223 6.62 32.17 13.17
C GLU A 223 6.80 32.84 11.79
N ASP A 224 6.95 34.15 11.77
CA ASP A 224 7.28 34.96 10.60
C ASP A 224 6.48 34.58 9.32
N GLU A 225 7.17 34.29 8.24
CA GLU A 225 6.57 33.97 6.94
C GLU A 225 5.67 32.74 6.96
N THR A 226 6.05 31.68 7.70
CA THR A 226 5.23 30.46 7.81
C THR A 226 3.88 30.75 8.46
N ALA A 227 3.87 31.54 9.55
CA ALA A 227 2.65 31.96 10.21
C ALA A 227 1.78 32.84 9.29
N GLN A 228 2.39 33.84 8.63
CA GLN A 228 1.69 34.75 7.73
C GLN A 228 0.97 34.02 6.58
N ARG A 229 1.64 33.04 5.97
CA ARG A 229 1.06 32.23 4.88
C ARG A 229 -0.22 31.50 5.31
N LEU A 230 -0.21 30.84 6.47
CA LEU A 230 -1.39 30.16 6.99
C LEU A 230 -2.47 31.12 7.47
N LEU A 231 -2.09 32.23 8.15
CA LEU A 231 -3.06 33.27 8.57
C LEU A 231 -3.80 33.85 7.36
N HIS A 232 -3.07 34.12 6.26
CA HIS A 232 -3.68 34.59 5.02
C HIS A 232 -4.69 33.60 4.46
N ILE A 233 -4.35 32.30 4.42
CA ILE A 233 -5.28 31.23 4.00
C ILE A 233 -6.51 31.21 4.89
N LEU A 234 -6.34 31.19 6.22
CA LEU A 234 -7.46 31.09 7.17
C LEU A 234 -8.43 32.28 7.06
N VAL A 235 -7.90 33.50 6.81
CA VAL A 235 -8.74 34.71 6.56
C VAL A 235 -9.44 34.60 5.21
N LYS A 236 -8.71 34.21 4.14
CA LYS A 236 -9.25 34.09 2.79
C LYS A 236 -10.45 33.12 2.70
N ILE A 237 -10.41 32.01 3.47
CA ILE A 237 -11.47 31.02 3.48
C ILE A 237 -12.52 31.24 4.59
N GLY A 238 -12.39 32.31 5.38
CA GLY A 238 -13.38 32.73 6.40
C GLY A 238 -13.27 32.01 7.75
N HIS A 239 -12.20 31.29 8.01
CA HIS A 239 -11.93 30.69 9.33
C HIS A 239 -11.39 31.70 10.36
N LEU A 240 -10.85 32.84 9.91
CA LEU A 240 -10.53 34.01 10.70
C LEU A 240 -11.17 35.24 10.11
N HIS A 241 -11.57 36.19 10.97
CA HIS A 241 -12.14 37.48 10.52
C HIS A 241 -11.05 38.47 10.05
N SER A 242 -9.85 38.38 10.63
CA SER A 242 -8.69 39.24 10.32
C SER A 242 -7.40 38.53 10.69
N GLU A 243 -6.29 38.91 10.08
CA GLU A 243 -4.97 38.39 10.40
C GLU A 243 -4.48 38.99 11.74
N PRO A 244 -4.20 38.18 12.76
CA PRO A 244 -3.54 38.65 13.98
C PRO A 244 -2.06 38.97 13.68
N ALA A 245 -1.43 39.81 14.53
CA ALA A 245 -0.03 40.23 14.35
C ALA A 245 0.97 39.06 14.44
N SER A 246 0.59 37.97 15.11
CA SER A 246 1.36 36.75 15.22
C SER A 246 0.43 35.56 15.44
N TRP A 247 0.93 34.33 15.22
CA TRP A 247 0.18 33.12 15.53
C TRP A 247 -0.23 33.08 17.01
N ASN A 248 -1.46 32.70 17.29
CA ASN A 248 -2.02 32.66 18.64
C ASN A 248 -3.06 31.54 18.76
N GLU A 249 -3.65 31.39 19.94
CA GLU A 249 -4.64 30.35 20.22
C GLU A 249 -5.88 30.42 19.29
N THR A 250 -6.34 31.62 18.94
CA THR A 250 -7.46 31.79 18.00
C THR A 250 -7.10 31.27 16.61
N ALA A 251 -5.88 31.56 16.13
CA ALA A 251 -5.39 31.02 14.86
C ALA A 251 -5.22 29.51 14.90
N GLN A 252 -4.74 28.98 16.04
CA GLN A 252 -4.60 27.52 16.23
C GLN A 252 -5.96 26.82 16.15
N HIS A 253 -6.97 27.31 16.86
CA HIS A 253 -8.33 26.76 16.79
C HIS A 253 -8.94 26.87 15.38
N ALA A 254 -8.65 27.94 14.64
CA ALA A 254 -9.09 28.08 13.26
C ALA A 254 -8.43 27.02 12.34
N LEU A 255 -7.14 26.72 12.54
CA LEU A 255 -6.43 25.67 11.84
C LEU A 255 -6.98 24.28 12.18
N GLU A 256 -7.24 24.00 13.45
CA GLU A 256 -7.85 22.75 13.91
C GLU A 256 -9.25 22.54 13.33
N SER A 257 -10.05 23.60 13.27
CA SER A 257 -11.37 23.57 12.62
C SER A 257 -11.28 23.27 11.13
N LEU A 258 -10.31 23.90 10.42
CA LEU A 258 -10.05 23.60 9.01
C LEU A 258 -9.57 22.17 8.83
N ALA A 259 -8.68 21.69 9.70
CA ALA A 259 -8.19 20.32 9.66
C ALA A 259 -9.33 19.30 9.80
N GLY A 260 -10.29 19.53 10.68
CA GLY A 260 -11.48 18.69 10.82
C GLY A 260 -12.37 18.66 9.58
N ILE A 261 -12.45 19.76 8.82
CA ILE A 261 -13.19 19.81 7.55
C ILE A 261 -12.45 19.04 6.44
N GLU A 262 -11.11 19.11 6.44
CA GLU A 262 -10.24 18.53 5.43
C GLU A 262 -9.78 17.10 5.75
N ASN A 263 -10.21 16.52 6.88
CA ASN A 263 -9.74 15.23 7.44
C ASN A 263 -8.22 15.19 7.68
N LEU A 264 -7.65 16.29 8.17
CA LEU A 264 -6.21 16.43 8.45
C LEU A 264 -5.90 16.40 9.95
N GLU A 265 -6.80 15.91 10.79
CA GLU A 265 -6.68 15.91 12.26
C GLU A 265 -5.41 15.21 12.74
N GLU A 266 -5.01 14.10 12.06
CA GLU A 266 -3.78 13.38 12.40
C GLU A 266 -2.50 14.20 12.14
N ARG A 267 -2.58 15.31 11.40
CA ARG A 267 -1.47 16.22 11.10
C ARG A 267 -1.42 17.44 12.03
N ILE A 268 -2.39 17.60 12.91
CA ILE A 268 -2.37 18.66 13.91
C ILE A 268 -1.30 18.38 14.95
N VAL A 269 -0.53 19.40 15.26
CA VAL A 269 0.53 19.36 16.27
C VAL A 269 0.14 20.24 17.44
N ALA A 270 0.11 19.65 18.65
CA ALA A 270 -0.16 20.39 19.87
C ALA A 270 0.97 21.40 20.15
N PRO A 271 0.64 22.60 20.68
CA PRO A 271 1.64 23.57 21.12
C PRO A 271 2.60 22.99 22.16
N ARG A 272 3.88 23.39 22.12
CA ARG A 272 4.91 22.96 23.08
C ARG A 272 5.64 24.19 23.60
N ASP A 273 5.75 24.31 24.92
CA ASP A 273 6.44 25.44 25.58
C ASP A 273 5.98 26.83 25.07
N GLY A 274 4.67 26.95 24.78
CA GLY A 274 4.09 28.19 24.26
C GLY A 274 4.40 28.46 22.78
N LYS A 275 5.01 27.51 22.05
CA LYS A 275 5.30 27.59 20.62
C LYS A 275 4.36 26.72 19.82
N TYR A 276 4.02 27.18 18.63
CA TYR A 276 3.16 26.51 17.68
C TYR A 276 3.97 25.98 16.49
N PHE A 277 3.53 24.88 15.94
CA PHE A 277 4.19 24.20 14.81
C PHE A 277 3.18 23.74 13.79
N VAL A 278 3.63 23.60 12.53
CA VAL A 278 2.84 23.01 11.44
C VAL A 278 3.63 21.89 10.76
N ASP A 279 2.93 20.86 10.33
CA ASP A 279 3.47 19.85 9.45
C ASP A 279 3.65 20.43 8.02
N PRO A 280 4.85 20.35 7.42
CA PRO A 280 5.09 20.89 6.06
C PRO A 280 4.21 20.24 5.00
N ILE A 281 3.78 18.97 5.19
CA ILE A 281 2.87 18.28 4.25
C ILE A 281 1.47 18.92 4.32
N MET A 282 0.98 19.19 5.54
CA MET A 282 -0.28 19.91 5.73
C MET A 282 -0.21 21.32 5.16
N LEU A 283 0.86 22.07 5.44
CA LEU A 283 1.05 23.41 4.92
C LEU A 283 1.01 23.40 3.39
N GLY A 284 1.78 22.54 2.72
CA GLY A 284 1.81 22.42 1.28
C GLY A 284 0.43 22.11 0.69
N PHE A 285 -0.30 21.16 1.29
CA PHE A 285 -1.66 20.84 0.86
C PHE A 285 -2.61 22.04 0.96
N LEU A 286 -2.57 22.78 2.08
CA LEU A 286 -3.44 23.95 2.27
C LEU A 286 -3.09 25.09 1.30
N GLU A 287 -1.82 25.29 1.00
CA GLU A 287 -1.36 26.26 0.00
C GLU A 287 -1.79 25.89 -1.43
N ASP A 288 -1.63 24.64 -1.80
CA ASP A 288 -2.05 24.15 -3.13
C ASP A 288 -3.56 24.30 -3.32
N LYS A 289 -4.35 24.03 -2.27
CA LYS A 289 -5.80 24.05 -2.33
C LYS A 289 -6.39 25.45 -2.22
N PHE A 290 -5.84 26.30 -1.35
CA PHE A 290 -6.44 27.58 -0.96
C PHE A 290 -5.55 28.80 -1.19
N GLY A 291 -4.25 28.60 -1.44
CA GLY A 291 -3.28 29.70 -1.60
C GLY A 291 -3.39 30.46 -2.93
N ARG A 292 -4.08 29.91 -3.93
CA ARG A 292 -4.26 30.53 -5.27
C ARG A 292 -5.27 31.65 -5.29
#